data_47325012d88118c21f2c5bcdf303e365
#
_entry.id   47325012d88118c21f2c5bcdf303e365
#
_cell.length_a   1.000
_cell.length_b   1.000
_cell.length_c   1.000
_cell.angle_alpha   90.00
_cell.angle_beta   90.00
_cell.angle_gamma   90.00
#
_symmetry.space_group_name_H-M   'P 1'
#
loop_
_entity.id
_entity.type
_entity.pdbx_description
1 polymer ?
#
loop_
_entity_poly.entity_id
_entity_poly.type
_entity_poly.pdbx_seq_one_letter_code
_entity_poly.pdbx_strand_id
1 'polypeptide(L)' 'MDGRTKVYGVIGDPVEHSMSPLMHNFYARRTGKDLVYVPFHVNRGTVEMAVKGAFALNIQGINVTVP' A
#
# COMPACT_ATOMS: atom_id res chain seq x y z
N MET A 1 -11.42 -0.22 11.03
CA MET A 1 -11.05 -1.09 9.89
C MET A 1 -11.82 -2.39 9.98
N ASP A 2 -12.45 -2.79 8.90
CA ASP A 2 -13.19 -4.04 8.82
C ASP A 2 -13.09 -4.61 7.40
N GLY A 3 -13.91 -5.61 7.07
CA GLY A 3 -13.84 -6.26 5.75
C GLY A 3 -14.18 -5.37 4.57
N ARG A 4 -14.72 -4.18 4.80
CA ARG A 4 -15.06 -3.22 3.74
C ARG A 4 -14.01 -2.13 3.58
N THR A 5 -13.02 -2.08 4.48
CA THR A 5 -11.95 -1.09 4.41
C THR A 5 -11.12 -1.31 3.15
N LYS A 6 -10.92 -0.24 2.38
CA LYS A 6 -10.10 -0.31 1.18
C LYS A 6 -8.63 -0.23 1.55
N VAL A 7 -7.82 -1.07 0.91
CA VAL A 7 -6.38 -1.11 1.16
C VAL A 7 -5.64 -0.58 -0.05
N TYR A 8 -4.73 0.35 0.19
CA TYR A 8 -3.79 0.87 -0.79
C TYR A 8 -2.38 0.58 -0.29
N GLY A 9 -1.43 0.41 -1.19
CA GLY A 9 -0.10 0.08 -0.79
C GLY A 9 0.97 0.81 -1.56
N VAL A 10 2.16 0.87 -0.96
CA VAL A 10 3.38 1.25 -1.65
C VAL A 10 4.34 0.09 -1.51
N ILE A 11 4.94 -0.33 -2.63
CA ILE A 11 5.92 -1.42 -2.61
C ILE A 11 7.27 -0.87 -3.00
N GLY A 12 8.32 -1.44 -2.42
CA GLY A 12 9.68 -1.01 -2.71
C GLY A 12 10.69 -1.86 -1.95
N ASP A 13 11.95 -1.57 -2.22
CA ASP A 13 13.07 -2.27 -1.60
C ASP A 13 14.23 -1.29 -1.47
N PRO A 14 14.39 -0.62 -0.32
CA PRO A 14 13.54 -0.69 0.88
C PRO A 14 12.31 0.24 0.82
N VAL A 15 11.40 0.05 1.75
CA VAL A 15 10.18 0.84 1.82
C VAL A 15 9.89 1.37 3.23
N GLU A 16 10.68 0.96 4.21
CA GLU A 16 10.43 1.28 5.62
C GLU A 16 10.41 2.76 5.92
N HIS A 17 11.12 3.54 5.13
CA HIS A 17 11.25 4.98 5.36
C HIS A 17 10.32 5.82 4.48
N SER A 18 9.40 5.17 3.78
CA SER A 18 8.45 5.90 2.95
C SER A 18 7.49 6.70 3.83
N MET A 19 7.32 7.98 3.50
CA MET A 19 6.38 8.86 4.20
C MET A 19 4.97 8.77 3.64
N SER A 20 4.80 8.16 2.47
CA SER A 20 3.49 8.12 1.82
C SER A 20 2.40 7.44 2.64
N PRO A 21 2.66 6.27 3.28
CA PRO A 21 1.62 5.65 4.09
C PRO A 21 1.18 6.54 5.25
N LEU A 22 2.13 7.21 5.91
CA LEU A 22 1.82 8.09 7.02
C LEU A 22 0.93 9.25 6.59
N MET A 23 1.27 9.90 5.49
CA MET A 23 0.53 11.04 4.99
C MET A 23 -0.86 10.65 4.51
N HIS A 24 -0.97 9.55 3.75
CA HIS A 24 -2.25 9.11 3.23
C HIS A 24 -3.18 8.64 4.34
N ASN A 25 -2.65 7.94 5.34
CA ASN A 25 -3.46 7.48 6.46
C ASN A 25 -3.94 8.64 7.32
N PHE A 26 -3.09 9.65 7.50
CA PHE A 26 -3.49 10.87 8.20
C PHE A 26 -4.64 11.56 7.47
N TYR A 27 -4.52 11.70 6.16
CA TYR A 27 -5.55 12.32 5.34
C TYR A 27 -6.86 11.54 5.40
N ALA A 28 -6.77 10.21 5.32
CA ALA A 28 -7.97 9.37 5.40
C ALA A 28 -8.72 9.56 6.71
N ARG A 29 -7.99 9.61 7.82
CA ARG A 29 -8.62 9.84 9.13
C ARG A 29 -9.27 11.21 9.22
N ARG A 30 -8.61 12.23 8.67
CA ARG A 30 -9.15 13.59 8.69
C ARG A 30 -10.40 13.73 7.85
N THR A 31 -10.51 12.98 6.78
CA THR A 31 -11.66 13.06 5.87
C THR A 31 -12.73 12.02 6.14
N GLY A 32 -12.50 11.13 7.10
CA GLY A 32 -13.47 10.07 7.44
C GLY A 32 -13.57 8.95 6.42
N LYS A 33 -12.60 8.82 5.52
CA LYS A 33 -12.60 7.75 4.53
C LYS A 33 -12.15 6.43 5.14
N ASP A 34 -12.85 5.36 4.78
CA ASP A 34 -12.55 4.02 5.28
C ASP A 34 -11.53 3.35 4.38
N LEU A 35 -10.27 3.77 4.53
CA LEU A 35 -9.16 3.20 3.79
C LEU A 35 -7.91 3.18 4.65
N VAL A 36 -6.95 2.34 4.25
CA VAL A 36 -5.65 2.26 4.90
C VAL A 36 -4.56 2.17 3.83
N TYR A 37 -3.44 2.81 4.07
CA TYR A 37 -2.29 2.82 3.17
C TYR A 37 -1.14 2.11 3.87
N VAL A 38 -0.60 1.06 3.23
CA VAL A 38 0.34 0.14 3.87
C VAL A 38 1.63 0.06 3.06
N PRO A 39 2.80 0.17 3.71
CA PRO A 39 4.07 -0.09 3.03
C PRO A 39 4.35 -1.60 2.99
N PHE A 40 4.71 -2.09 1.81
CA PHE A 40 5.09 -3.49 1.62
C PHE A 40 6.53 -3.56 1.12
N HIS A 41 7.38 -4.27 1.85
CA HIS A 41 8.73 -4.54 1.37
C HIS A 41 8.65 -5.70 0.36
N VAL A 42 8.96 -5.40 -0.89
CA VAL A 42 8.92 -6.40 -1.97
C VAL A 42 10.27 -6.42 -2.66
N ASN A 43 10.94 -7.55 -2.59
CA ASN A 43 12.23 -7.73 -3.25
C ASN A 43 12.09 -7.61 -4.76
N ARG A 44 13.09 -7.06 -5.41
CA ARG A 44 13.02 -6.73 -6.84
C ARG A 44 12.60 -7.90 -7.71
N GLY A 45 13.07 -9.11 -7.42
CA GLY A 45 12.76 -10.29 -8.22
C GLY A 45 11.33 -10.79 -8.06
N THR A 46 10.56 -10.24 -7.12
CA THR A 46 9.20 -10.71 -6.84
C THR A 46 8.12 -9.66 -7.07
N VAL A 47 8.45 -8.55 -7.74
CA VAL A 47 7.49 -7.46 -7.93
C VAL A 47 6.28 -7.93 -8.75
N GLU A 48 6.51 -8.69 -9.81
CA GLU A 48 5.41 -9.19 -10.64
C GLU A 48 4.47 -10.07 -9.83
N MET A 49 5.04 -10.96 -9.01
CA MET A 49 4.24 -11.83 -8.15
C MET A 49 3.45 -11.01 -7.13
N ALA A 50 4.08 -9.98 -6.56
CA ALA A 50 3.42 -9.12 -5.58
C ALA A 50 2.23 -8.38 -6.19
N VAL A 51 2.38 -7.88 -7.41
CA VAL A 51 1.30 -7.16 -8.10
C VAL A 51 0.13 -8.11 -8.39
N LYS A 52 0.42 -9.31 -8.83
CA LYS A 52 -0.63 -10.31 -9.07
C LYS A 52 -1.34 -10.68 -7.78
N GLY A 53 -0.59 -10.85 -6.69
CA GLY A 53 -1.17 -11.14 -5.39
C GLY A 53 -2.04 -10.01 -4.87
N ALA A 54 -1.59 -8.78 -5.06
CA ALA A 54 -2.38 -7.62 -4.65
C ALA A 54 -3.70 -7.55 -5.40
N PHE A 55 -3.70 -7.86 -6.69
CA PHE A 55 -4.93 -7.93 -7.47
C PHE A 55 -5.88 -8.98 -6.91
N ALA A 56 -5.34 -10.15 -6.57
CA ALA A 56 -6.15 -11.24 -6.02
C ALA A 56 -6.73 -10.90 -4.65
N LEU A 57 -6.05 -10.04 -3.89
CA LEU A 57 -6.48 -9.60 -2.56
C LEU A 57 -7.40 -8.38 -2.60
N ASN A 58 -7.74 -7.89 -3.78
CA ASN A 58 -8.55 -6.68 -3.96
C ASN A 58 -7.92 -5.43 -3.33
N ILE A 59 -6.60 -5.35 -3.37
CA ILE A 59 -5.92 -4.12 -2.99
C ILE A 59 -6.21 -3.07 -4.05
N GLN A 60 -6.71 -1.92 -3.64
CA GLN A 60 -7.32 -0.94 -4.55
C GLN A 60 -6.31 -0.17 -5.38
N GLY A 61 -5.10 0.02 -4.87
CA GLY A 61 -4.07 0.70 -5.61
C GLY A 61 -2.70 0.44 -5.04
N ILE A 62 -1.69 0.44 -5.89
CA ILE A 62 -0.31 0.21 -5.50
C ILE A 62 0.59 1.22 -6.21
N ASN A 63 1.45 1.87 -5.41
CA ASN A 63 2.53 2.67 -5.95
C ASN A 63 3.83 1.88 -5.83
N VAL A 64 4.64 1.91 -6.87
CA VAL A 64 5.94 1.26 -6.87
C VAL A 64 7.00 2.33 -6.72
N THR A 65 7.80 2.22 -5.66
CA THR A 65 8.91 3.15 -5.45
C THR A 65 10.19 2.52 -5.96
N VAL A 66 11.10 3.36 -6.43
CA VAL A 66 12.44 2.92 -6.81
C VAL A 66 13.43 3.45 -5.78
N PRO A 67 14.42 2.63 -5.43
CA PRO A 67 15.44 3.06 -4.48
C PRO A 67 16.30 4.19 -5.01
#